data_e84fdfdda1ea590ce6a06b4a7a69b23e
#
_entry.id   e84fdfdda1ea590ce6a06b4a7a69b23e
#
_cell.length_a   1.000
_cell.length_b   1.000
_cell.length_c   1.000
_cell.angle_alpha   90.00
_cell.angle_beta   90.00
_cell.angle_gamma   90.00
#
_symmetry.space_group_name_H-M   'P 1'
#
loop_
_entity.id
_entity.type
_entity.pdbx_description
1 polymer ?
#
loop_
_entity_poly.entity_id
_entity_poly.type
_entity_poly.pdbx_seq_one_letter_code
_entity_poly.pdbx_strand_id
1 'polypeptide(L)'
;MSLPAEFAVEDAPLGAVPGVRLHGELDLHTAPLLTDTLDDIIRVTEGALVIDLVDVDFLDSSTIAVLMHARALLAREDRDLVLVCPHGPIRRVFELTGVSDLFALFRSRGAAEEALVPVD
;
A
#
# COMPACT_ATOMS: atom_id res chain seq x y z
N MET A 1 30.82 4.02 -0.19
CA MET A 1 29.67 4.28 0.70
C MET A 1 28.43 3.65 0.08
N SER A 2 27.85 2.71 0.80
CA SER A 2 26.62 2.11 0.31
C SER A 2 25.44 3.05 0.61
N LEU A 3 24.63 3.27 -0.40
CA LEU A 3 23.37 3.99 -0.19
C LEU A 3 22.41 3.05 0.51
N PRO A 4 21.54 3.56 1.40
CA PRO A 4 20.47 2.74 1.95
C PRO A 4 19.60 2.21 0.82
N ALA A 5 18.94 1.08 1.04
CA ALA A 5 17.97 0.56 0.08
C ALA A 5 16.99 1.67 -0.24
N GLU A 6 16.96 2.09 -1.49
CA GLU A 6 16.20 3.25 -1.87
C GLU A 6 14.72 2.97 -1.85
N PHE A 7 13.98 3.88 -1.25
CA PHE A 7 12.54 3.94 -1.36
C PHE A 7 12.19 4.34 -2.80
N ALA A 8 11.31 3.59 -3.42
CA ALA A 8 10.83 3.92 -4.75
C ALA A 8 9.34 3.58 -4.86
N VAL A 9 8.66 4.33 -5.72
CA VAL A 9 7.25 4.12 -6.01
C VAL A 9 7.12 3.90 -7.52
N GLU A 10 6.54 2.77 -7.87
CA GLU A 10 6.34 2.38 -9.27
C GLU A 10 4.86 2.36 -9.57
N ASP A 11 4.46 2.88 -10.73
CA ASP A 11 3.08 2.79 -11.19
C ASP A 11 2.77 1.31 -11.48
N ALA A 12 1.72 0.79 -10.85
CA ALA A 12 1.39 -0.63 -10.94
C ALA A 12 -0.11 -0.86 -10.84
N PRO A 13 -0.89 -0.38 -11.83
CA PRO A 13 -2.35 -0.53 -11.79
C PRO A 13 -2.78 -1.99 -11.94
N LEU A 14 -3.99 -2.29 -11.45
CA LEU A 14 -4.66 -3.56 -11.69
C LEU A 14 -5.82 -3.28 -12.64
N GLY A 15 -5.61 -3.56 -13.94
CA GLY A 15 -6.59 -3.21 -14.95
C GLY A 15 -6.85 -1.70 -14.93
N ALA A 16 -8.11 -1.31 -14.76
CA ALA A 16 -8.51 0.09 -14.67
C ALA A 16 -8.37 0.67 -13.26
N VAL A 17 -8.00 -0.13 -12.26
CA VAL A 17 -7.87 0.32 -10.88
C VAL A 17 -6.47 0.92 -10.69
N PRO A 18 -6.36 2.18 -10.25
CA PRO A 18 -5.05 2.78 -10.01
C PRO A 18 -4.29 2.04 -8.92
N GLY A 19 -3.00 1.95 -9.06
CA GLY A 19 -2.18 1.26 -8.10
C GLY A 19 -0.73 1.64 -8.21
N VAL A 20 -0.01 1.41 -7.11
CA VAL A 20 1.43 1.63 -7.04
C VAL A 20 2.08 0.45 -6.35
N ARG A 21 3.33 0.19 -6.71
CA ARG A 21 4.18 -0.78 -6.02
C ARG A 21 5.26 -0.01 -5.29
N LEU A 22 5.41 -0.32 -4.02
CA LEU A 22 6.45 0.29 -3.20
C LEU A 22 7.67 -0.62 -3.15
N HIS A 23 8.85 -0.01 -3.14
CA HIS A 23 10.13 -0.73 -3.12
C HIS A 23 10.99 -0.24 -1.98
N GLY A 24 11.77 -1.15 -1.42
CA GLY A 24 12.83 -0.82 -0.49
C GLY A 24 12.42 -0.85 0.97
N GLU A 25 13.07 -0.02 1.76
CA GLU A 25 12.82 0.06 3.19
C GLU A 25 11.89 1.23 3.49
N LEU A 26 10.78 0.92 4.15
CA LEU A 26 9.76 1.91 4.51
C LEU A 26 9.82 2.14 6.02
N ASP A 27 10.38 3.27 6.40
CA ASP A 27 10.67 3.60 7.80
C ASP A 27 10.32 5.05 8.11
N LEU A 28 10.74 5.50 9.29
CA LEU A 28 10.50 6.86 9.74
C LEU A 28 11.08 7.91 8.78
N HIS A 29 12.20 7.60 8.12
CA HIS A 29 12.85 8.53 7.20
C HIS A 29 12.08 8.67 5.88
N THR A 30 11.46 7.59 5.41
CA THR A 30 10.70 7.60 4.16
C THR A 30 9.23 7.98 4.35
N ALA A 31 8.73 7.93 5.59
CA ALA A 31 7.33 8.19 5.87
C ALA A 31 6.80 9.54 5.35
N PRO A 32 7.51 10.67 5.55
CA PRO A 32 7.01 11.95 5.02
C PRO A 32 6.90 11.96 3.49
N LEU A 33 7.89 11.37 2.81
CA LEU A 33 7.89 11.30 1.35
C LEU A 33 6.76 10.39 0.86
N LEU A 34 6.56 9.26 1.52
CA LEU A 34 5.47 8.35 1.17
C LEU A 34 4.11 9.03 1.39
N THR A 35 3.95 9.77 2.47
CA THR A 35 2.71 10.52 2.74
C THR A 35 2.41 11.47 1.59
N ASP A 36 3.38 12.29 1.20
CA ASP A 36 3.20 13.27 0.12
C ASP A 36 2.87 12.58 -1.20
N THR A 37 3.57 11.49 -1.49
CA THR A 37 3.36 10.73 -2.72
C THR A 37 1.95 10.14 -2.77
N LEU A 38 1.49 9.52 -1.69
CA LEU A 38 0.16 8.92 -1.64
C LEU A 38 -0.94 10.00 -1.66
N ASP A 39 -0.74 11.11 -0.96
CA ASP A 39 -1.70 12.22 -1.00
C ASP A 39 -1.89 12.73 -2.44
N ASP A 40 -0.80 12.87 -3.18
CA ASP A 40 -0.86 13.30 -4.57
C ASP A 40 -1.59 12.28 -5.45
N ILE A 41 -1.29 11.00 -5.27
CA ILE A 41 -1.93 9.93 -6.04
C ILE A 41 -3.44 9.88 -5.75
N ILE A 42 -3.82 9.98 -4.48
CA ILE A 42 -5.23 9.96 -4.08
C ILE A 42 -5.97 11.13 -4.70
N ARG A 43 -5.34 12.31 -4.75
CA ARG A 43 -5.97 13.50 -5.28
C ARG A 43 -6.24 13.42 -6.78
N VAL A 44 -5.40 12.73 -7.53
CA VAL A 44 -5.49 12.68 -8.99
C VAL A 44 -6.14 11.40 -9.53
N THR A 45 -6.56 10.50 -8.65
CA THR A 45 -7.20 9.24 -9.05
C THR A 45 -8.61 9.16 -8.52
N GLU A 46 -9.36 8.16 -8.98
CA GLU A 46 -10.71 7.87 -8.52
C GLU A 46 -10.85 6.38 -8.23
N GLY A 47 -11.84 6.03 -7.41
CA GLY A 47 -12.12 4.65 -7.06
C GLY A 47 -11.11 4.06 -6.09
N ALA A 48 -11.05 2.73 -6.06
CA ALA A 48 -10.12 2.04 -5.17
C ALA A 48 -8.66 2.32 -5.57
N LEU A 49 -7.78 2.27 -4.58
CA LEU A 49 -6.33 2.39 -4.81
C LEU A 49 -5.65 1.12 -4.31
N VAL A 50 -4.81 0.54 -5.15
CA VAL A 50 -4.04 -0.65 -4.80
C VAL A 50 -2.61 -0.24 -4.45
N ILE A 51 -2.13 -0.68 -3.30
CA ILE A 51 -0.73 -0.52 -2.91
C ILE A 51 -0.12 -1.91 -2.79
N ASP A 52 0.87 -2.18 -3.65
CA ASP A 52 1.54 -3.47 -3.72
C ASP A 52 2.82 -3.41 -2.89
N LEU A 53 2.92 -4.28 -1.89
CA LEU A 53 4.04 -4.33 -0.95
C LEU A 53 4.98 -5.51 -1.23
N VAL A 54 4.84 -6.18 -2.38
CA VAL A 54 5.59 -7.40 -2.68
C VAL A 54 7.11 -7.16 -2.70
N ASP A 55 7.54 -5.96 -3.08
CA ASP A 55 8.96 -5.62 -3.17
C ASP A 55 9.46 -4.75 -2.00
N VAL A 56 8.71 -4.70 -0.91
CA VAL A 56 9.12 -4.01 0.31
C VAL A 56 9.98 -4.96 1.15
N ASP A 57 11.17 -4.48 1.52
CA ASP A 57 12.13 -5.28 2.30
C ASP A 57 11.97 -5.09 3.80
N PHE A 58 11.48 -3.93 4.21
CA PHE A 58 11.31 -3.57 5.61
C PHE A 58 10.16 -2.57 5.73
N LEU A 59 9.39 -2.71 6.81
CA LEU A 59 8.28 -1.81 7.09
C LEU A 59 8.10 -1.72 8.60
N ASP A 60 7.99 -0.50 9.11
CA ASP A 60 7.78 -0.26 10.53
C ASP A 60 6.43 0.42 10.81
N SER A 61 6.20 0.73 12.10
CA SER A 61 4.92 1.30 12.51
C SER A 61 4.67 2.70 11.95
N SER A 62 5.73 3.46 11.64
CA SER A 62 5.55 4.77 11.02
C SER A 62 4.94 4.65 9.63
N THR A 63 5.31 3.62 8.89
CA THR A 63 4.73 3.34 7.58
C THR A 63 3.29 2.87 7.70
N ILE A 64 2.98 2.04 8.69
CA ILE A 64 1.60 1.64 8.95
C ILE A 64 0.73 2.87 9.21
N ALA A 65 1.24 3.84 9.98
CA ALA A 65 0.52 5.09 10.23
C ALA A 65 0.24 5.86 8.93
N VAL A 66 1.19 5.89 8.00
CA VAL A 66 1.00 6.51 6.69
C VAL A 66 -0.10 5.80 5.91
N LEU A 67 -0.10 4.47 5.91
CA LEU A 67 -1.12 3.69 5.21
C LEU A 67 -2.50 3.87 5.84
N MET A 68 -2.59 4.00 7.15
CA MET A 68 -3.84 4.29 7.84
C MET A 68 -4.36 5.69 7.47
N HIS A 69 -3.46 6.66 7.35
CA HIS A 69 -3.82 8.00 6.89
C HIS A 69 -4.39 7.97 5.47
N ALA A 70 -3.72 7.26 4.57
CA ALA A 70 -4.20 7.09 3.20
C ALA A 70 -5.59 6.43 3.15
N ARG A 71 -5.77 5.38 3.96
CA ARG A 71 -7.06 4.70 4.07
C ARG A 71 -8.16 5.66 4.52
N ALA A 72 -7.87 6.50 5.51
CA ALA A 72 -8.84 7.47 6.02
C ALA A 72 -9.21 8.52 4.97
N LEU A 73 -8.23 9.01 4.20
CA LEU A 73 -8.48 9.97 3.13
C LEU A 73 -9.38 9.36 2.06
N LEU A 74 -9.10 8.14 1.65
CA LEU A 74 -9.91 7.44 0.65
C LEU A 74 -11.32 7.20 1.17
N ALA A 75 -11.46 6.80 2.42
CA ALA A 75 -12.76 6.52 3.03
C ALA A 75 -13.68 7.74 3.05
N ARG A 76 -13.13 8.95 3.15
CA ARG A 76 -13.91 10.19 3.08
C ARG A 76 -14.64 10.36 1.75
N GLU A 77 -14.13 9.69 0.71
CA GLU A 77 -14.69 9.74 -0.64
C GLU A 77 -15.36 8.41 -1.03
N ASP A 78 -15.65 7.55 -0.05
CA ASP A 78 -16.21 6.21 -0.27
C ASP A 78 -15.31 5.35 -1.17
N ARG A 79 -13.99 5.49 -1.01
CA ARG A 79 -12.98 4.78 -1.78
C ARG A 79 -12.26 3.78 -0.89
N ASP A 80 -11.88 2.64 -1.44
CA ASP A 80 -11.19 1.59 -0.72
C ASP A 80 -9.68 1.61 -0.95
N LEU A 81 -8.92 1.31 0.11
CA LEU A 81 -7.49 1.02 0.00
C LEU A 81 -7.30 -0.49 0.04
N VAL A 82 -6.62 -1.02 -0.96
CA VAL A 82 -6.33 -2.44 -1.08
C VAL A 82 -4.82 -2.64 -1.05
N LEU A 83 -4.36 -3.54 -0.18
CA LEU A 83 -2.94 -3.84 -0.06
C LEU A 83 -2.65 -5.24 -0.60
N VAL A 84 -1.65 -5.36 -1.45
CA VAL A 84 -1.12 -6.66 -1.87
C VAL A 84 0.09 -6.96 -0.99
N CYS A 85 -0.05 -7.96 -0.14
CA CYS A 85 0.96 -8.28 0.86
C CYS A 85 1.06 -9.80 1.01
N PRO A 86 2.03 -10.43 0.32
CA PRO A 86 2.22 -11.88 0.44
C PRO A 86 2.55 -12.30 1.87
N HIS A 87 2.41 -13.60 2.15
CA HIS A 87 2.89 -14.13 3.42
C HIS A 87 4.37 -13.87 3.59
N GLY A 88 4.79 -13.54 4.80
CA GLY A 88 6.18 -13.28 5.09
C GLY A 88 6.36 -12.20 6.15
N PRO A 89 7.59 -11.69 6.31
CA PRO A 89 7.91 -10.72 7.36
C PRO A 89 7.07 -9.44 7.33
N ILE A 90 6.77 -8.93 6.16
CA ILE A 90 6.00 -7.68 6.03
C ILE A 90 4.57 -7.89 6.51
N ARG A 91 3.92 -8.96 6.05
CA ARG A 91 2.55 -9.28 6.51
C ARG A 91 2.51 -9.51 8.02
N ARG A 92 3.57 -10.11 8.57
CA ARG A 92 3.66 -10.35 10.00
C ARG A 92 3.65 -9.05 10.80
N VAL A 93 4.24 -7.97 10.27
CA VAL A 93 4.20 -6.66 10.95
C VAL A 93 2.75 -6.19 11.12
N PHE A 94 1.92 -6.35 10.08
CA PHE A 94 0.49 -6.02 10.19
C PHE A 94 -0.22 -6.89 11.22
N GLU A 95 0.09 -8.17 11.24
CA GLU A 95 -0.53 -9.10 12.18
C GLU A 95 -0.12 -8.80 13.63
N LEU A 96 1.18 -8.58 13.86
CA LEU A 96 1.71 -8.35 15.21
C LEU A 96 1.29 -7.00 15.79
N THR A 97 1.07 -6.00 14.97
CA THR A 97 0.61 -4.68 15.42
C THR A 97 -0.91 -4.63 15.61
N GLY A 98 -1.62 -5.70 15.26
CA GLY A 98 -3.06 -5.78 15.46
C GLY A 98 -3.89 -5.00 14.46
N VAL A 99 -3.28 -4.54 13.36
CA VAL A 99 -3.99 -3.71 12.37
C VAL A 99 -4.37 -4.46 11.11
N SER A 100 -4.07 -5.76 11.03
CA SER A 100 -4.38 -6.55 9.83
C SER A 100 -5.86 -6.52 9.47
N ASP A 101 -6.74 -6.46 10.47
CA ASP A 101 -8.19 -6.41 10.23
C ASP A 101 -8.68 -5.04 9.77
N LEU A 102 -7.84 -4.01 9.86
CA LEU A 102 -8.19 -2.67 9.40
C LEU A 102 -7.92 -2.48 7.91
N PHE A 103 -7.20 -3.41 7.29
CA PHE A 103 -6.83 -3.30 5.89
C PHE A 103 -7.37 -4.48 5.08
N ALA A 104 -7.72 -4.22 3.83
CA ALA A 104 -8.01 -5.28 2.86
C ALA A 104 -6.66 -5.80 2.34
N LEU A 105 -6.17 -6.90 2.93
CA LEU A 105 -4.89 -7.51 2.60
C LEU A 105 -5.11 -8.71 1.67
N PHE A 106 -4.47 -8.70 0.51
CA PHE A 106 -4.51 -9.80 -0.43
C PHE A 106 -3.11 -10.39 -0.60
N ARG A 107 -3.03 -11.70 -0.76
CA ARG A 107 -1.74 -12.40 -0.88
C ARG A 107 -1.04 -12.17 -2.20
N SER A 108 -1.79 -11.78 -3.23
CA SER A 108 -1.26 -11.63 -4.57
C SER A 108 -2.07 -10.59 -5.33
N ARG A 109 -1.47 -10.09 -6.41
CA ARG A 109 -2.17 -9.19 -7.31
C ARG A 109 -3.39 -9.87 -7.93
N GLY A 110 -3.28 -11.17 -8.25
CA GLY A 110 -4.40 -11.92 -8.79
C GLY A 110 -5.59 -11.99 -7.85
N ALA A 111 -5.34 -12.23 -6.55
CA ALA A 111 -6.40 -12.25 -5.56
C ALA A 111 -7.06 -10.88 -5.40
N ALA A 112 -6.26 -9.81 -5.42
CA ALA A 112 -6.78 -8.46 -5.35
C ALA A 112 -7.62 -8.12 -6.58
N GLU A 113 -7.16 -8.52 -7.76
CA GLU A 113 -7.86 -8.29 -9.00
C GLU A 113 -9.23 -8.98 -9.01
N GLU A 114 -9.30 -10.23 -8.55
CA GLU A 114 -10.57 -10.96 -8.45
C GLU A 114 -11.57 -10.24 -7.54
N ALA A 115 -11.09 -9.60 -6.47
CA ALA A 115 -11.96 -8.89 -5.53
C ALA A 115 -12.43 -7.54 -6.06
N LEU A 116 -11.62 -6.88 -6.90
CA LEU A 116 -11.88 -5.53 -7.38
C LEU A 116 -12.59 -5.46 -8.72
N VAL A 117 -12.39 -6.48 -9.56
CA VAL A 117 -13.00 -6.50 -10.90
C VAL A 117 -14.37 -7.15 -10.80
N PRO A 118 -15.43 -6.46 -11.22
CA PRO A 118 -16.77 -7.06 -11.21
C PRO A 118 -16.79 -8.29 -12.09
N VAL A 119 -17.42 -9.36 -11.59
CA VAL A 119 -17.68 -10.56 -12.39
C VAL A 119 -18.99 -10.33 -13.12
N ASP A 120 -18.89 -10.29 -14.42
CA ASP A 120 -20.08 -10.20 -15.28
C ASP A 120 -20.63 -11.59 -15.55
#